data_44e7e5707a6356acffe187095cc560c2
#
_entry.id   44e7e5707a6356acffe187095cc560c2
#
_cell.length_a   1.000
_cell.length_b   1.000
_cell.length_c   1.000
_cell.angle_alpha   90.00
_cell.angle_beta   90.00
_cell.angle_gamma   90.00
#
_symmetry.space_group_name_H-M   'P 1'
#
loop_
_entity.id
_entity.type
_entity.pdbx_description
1 polymer ?
#
loop_
_entity_poly.entity_id
_entity_poly.type
_entity_poly.pdbx_seq_one_letter_code
_entity_poly.pdbx_strand_id
1 'polypeptide(L)'
;MKMRIVADSSANLLEMKDVEFASVPVHIIVGEQDYADTAEIDLAAFQQHLRDYKGKTTTAAPSPGEWEEAFGDADVIFCLTLTGAMSGTHNSAVIAGESYESEHPGAKVYVLDSLSTGPEIYLLAEKTRELILAGMEPEKIYEEIRAYHQTTHLYFSLASVDNFAKNGRVSHVIAKGIGLMGIRIVGTASPEGTLDFKGKCRGDKKALALILEKMKELGYKGGRVVIAHNQNEAAALQLKMRIEELFGYFNGVIHPERALCCYYAEPGSVMVGFEA
;
A
#
# COMPACT_ATOMS: atom_id res chain seq x y z
N MET A 1 14.83 -25.10 3.13
CA MET A 1 13.51 -24.49 3.30
C MET A 1 13.53 -23.20 2.50
N LYS A 2 12.71 -23.13 1.47
CA LYS A 2 12.60 -22.01 0.55
C LYS A 2 11.51 -21.07 1.04
N MET A 3 11.89 -19.84 1.43
CA MET A 3 10.94 -18.84 1.92
C MET A 3 10.67 -17.78 0.85
N ARG A 4 9.42 -17.36 0.69
CA ARG A 4 9.03 -16.33 -0.26
C ARG A 4 8.13 -15.29 0.42
N ILE A 5 8.34 -14.02 0.07
CA ILE A 5 7.41 -12.93 0.39
C ILE A 5 6.53 -12.72 -0.83
N VAL A 6 5.23 -12.67 -0.61
CA VAL A 6 4.25 -12.38 -1.66
C VAL A 6 3.39 -11.20 -1.19
N ALA A 7 3.34 -10.12 -1.94
CA ALA A 7 2.49 -8.98 -1.63
C ALA A 7 1.59 -8.64 -2.82
N ASP A 8 0.40 -8.10 -2.59
CA ASP A 8 -0.34 -7.53 -3.70
C ASP A 8 0.30 -6.23 -4.20
N SER A 9 -0.08 -5.81 -5.40
CA SER A 9 0.55 -4.68 -6.09
C SER A 9 0.39 -3.34 -5.39
N SER A 10 -0.52 -3.23 -4.40
CA SER A 10 -0.65 -2.02 -3.58
C SER A 10 0.60 -1.73 -2.74
N ALA A 11 1.45 -2.74 -2.48
CA ALA A 11 2.74 -2.54 -1.81
C ALA A 11 3.67 -1.60 -2.59
N ASN A 12 3.40 -1.35 -3.86
CA ASN A 12 4.26 -0.60 -4.78
C ASN A 12 5.66 -1.22 -4.97
N LEU A 13 5.79 -2.52 -4.70
CA LEU A 13 7.00 -3.32 -4.88
C LEU A 13 6.86 -4.25 -6.08
N LEU A 14 7.92 -4.38 -6.87
CA LEU A 14 8.02 -5.34 -7.96
C LEU A 14 9.05 -6.43 -7.68
N GLU A 15 10.07 -6.10 -6.92
CA GLU A 15 11.15 -6.98 -6.56
C GLU A 15 11.70 -6.63 -5.17
N MET A 16 12.36 -7.58 -4.54
CA MET A 16 13.11 -7.36 -3.31
C MET A 16 14.48 -8.03 -3.43
N LYS A 17 15.49 -7.34 -2.91
CA LYS A 17 16.86 -7.82 -2.97
C LYS A 17 17.11 -8.94 -1.94
N ASP A 18 17.86 -9.96 -2.34
CA ASP A 18 18.40 -11.06 -1.50
C ASP A 18 17.32 -11.98 -0.88
N VAL A 19 16.05 -11.90 -1.30
CA VAL A 19 14.95 -12.79 -0.94
C VAL A 19 14.09 -13.10 -2.16
N GLU A 20 13.39 -14.23 -2.13
CA GLU A 20 12.36 -14.46 -3.14
C GLU A 20 11.14 -13.58 -2.86
N PHE A 21 10.70 -12.87 -3.88
CA PHE A 21 9.55 -11.97 -3.82
C PHE A 21 8.67 -12.14 -5.06
N ALA A 22 7.36 -12.06 -4.87
CA ALA A 22 6.40 -11.95 -5.97
C ALA A 22 5.35 -10.87 -5.66
N SER A 23 4.95 -10.12 -6.68
CA SER A 23 3.85 -9.16 -6.63
C SER A 23 2.62 -9.74 -7.32
N VAL A 24 1.48 -9.77 -6.63
CA VAL A 24 0.20 -10.24 -7.19
C VAL A 24 -0.60 -9.04 -7.66
N PRO A 25 -0.97 -8.97 -8.95
CA PRO A 25 -1.58 -7.77 -9.51
C PRO A 25 -3.04 -7.59 -9.05
N VAL A 26 -3.37 -6.41 -8.57
CA VAL A 26 -4.77 -5.97 -8.53
C VAL A 26 -5.11 -5.40 -9.91
N HIS A 27 -6.33 -5.64 -10.37
CA HIS A 27 -6.78 -5.23 -11.69
C HIS A 27 -7.54 -3.90 -11.64
N ILE A 28 -7.26 -3.01 -12.58
CA ILE A 28 -8.00 -1.76 -12.77
C ILE A 28 -8.71 -1.81 -14.11
N ILE A 29 -10.03 -1.71 -14.10
CA ILE A 29 -10.87 -1.86 -15.27
C ILE A 29 -11.37 -0.47 -15.71
N VAL A 30 -10.97 -0.06 -16.91
CA VAL A 30 -11.33 1.22 -17.53
C VAL A 30 -12.13 0.93 -18.79
N GLY A 31 -13.46 0.99 -18.69
CA GLY A 31 -14.34 0.54 -19.75
C GLY A 31 -14.24 -0.96 -19.96
N GLU A 32 -13.79 -1.38 -21.15
CA GLU A 32 -13.54 -2.78 -21.52
C GLU A 32 -12.07 -3.20 -21.33
N GLN A 33 -11.20 -2.24 -21.01
CA GLN A 33 -9.77 -2.51 -20.84
C GLN A 33 -9.46 -2.89 -19.40
N ASP A 34 -8.84 -4.05 -19.23
CA ASP A 34 -8.26 -4.52 -17.97
C ASP A 34 -6.76 -4.16 -17.92
N TYR A 35 -6.35 -3.53 -16.83
CA TYR A 35 -4.98 -3.19 -16.50
C TYR A 35 -4.56 -3.95 -15.24
N ALA A 36 -3.85 -5.06 -15.42
CA ALA A 36 -3.17 -5.73 -14.33
C ALA A 36 -1.98 -4.88 -13.85
N ASP A 37 -1.88 -4.60 -12.55
CA ASP A 37 -0.80 -3.79 -11.98
C ASP A 37 0.49 -4.61 -11.84
N THR A 38 1.10 -4.94 -12.98
CA THR A 38 2.35 -5.70 -13.12
C THR A 38 3.52 -4.81 -13.51
N ALA A 39 4.72 -5.37 -13.59
CA ALA A 39 5.92 -4.66 -14.05
C ALA A 39 5.80 -4.11 -15.48
N GLU A 40 5.01 -4.80 -16.33
CA GLU A 40 4.85 -4.53 -17.75
C GLU A 40 3.85 -3.39 -18.03
N ILE A 41 3.08 -2.93 -17.03
CA ILE A 41 2.10 -1.87 -17.26
C ILE A 41 2.78 -0.56 -17.68
N ASP A 42 2.34 0.02 -18.78
CA ASP A 42 2.68 1.40 -19.13
C ASP A 42 1.86 2.36 -18.27
N LEU A 43 2.43 2.78 -17.14
CA LEU A 43 1.79 3.69 -16.19
C LEU A 43 1.40 5.03 -16.82
N ALA A 44 2.18 5.53 -17.78
CA ALA A 44 1.88 6.81 -18.42
C ALA A 44 0.65 6.68 -19.34
N ALA A 45 0.60 5.64 -20.17
CA ALA A 45 -0.55 5.34 -21.02
C ALA A 45 -1.80 5.03 -20.18
N PHE A 46 -1.68 4.24 -19.11
CA PHE A 46 -2.76 3.95 -18.17
C PHE A 46 -3.33 5.24 -17.55
N GLN A 47 -2.48 6.10 -16.99
CA GLN A 47 -2.90 7.36 -16.39
C GLN A 47 -3.52 8.31 -17.41
N GLN A 48 -3.02 8.31 -18.66
CA GLN A 48 -3.63 9.10 -19.74
C GLN A 48 -5.03 8.57 -20.06
N HIS A 49 -5.20 7.26 -20.20
CA HIS A 49 -6.51 6.66 -20.43
C HIS A 49 -7.49 6.98 -19.30
N LEU A 50 -7.08 6.91 -18.03
CA LEU A 50 -7.90 7.33 -16.89
C LEU A 50 -8.37 8.78 -16.96
N ARG A 51 -7.51 9.71 -17.40
CA ARG A 51 -7.88 11.13 -17.56
C ARG A 51 -8.91 11.35 -18.65
N ASP A 52 -8.78 10.62 -19.75
CA ASP A 52 -9.60 10.81 -20.96
C ASP A 52 -10.93 10.07 -20.86
N TYR A 53 -10.98 8.94 -20.15
CA TYR A 53 -12.16 8.12 -20.01
C TYR A 53 -13.18 8.74 -19.05
N LYS A 54 -14.44 8.91 -19.53
CA LYS A 54 -15.53 9.51 -18.75
C LYS A 54 -16.57 8.48 -18.26
N GLY A 55 -16.39 7.21 -18.60
CA GLY A 55 -17.26 6.13 -18.17
C GLY A 55 -16.96 5.62 -16.77
N LYS A 56 -17.57 4.49 -16.45
CA LYS A 56 -17.35 3.79 -15.17
C LYS A 56 -16.01 3.09 -15.16
N THR A 57 -15.25 3.30 -14.10
CA THR A 57 -14.01 2.56 -13.80
C THR A 57 -14.19 1.78 -12.51
N THR A 58 -13.54 0.63 -12.38
CA THR A 58 -13.61 -0.21 -11.18
C THR A 58 -12.30 -0.97 -10.98
N THR A 59 -12.19 -1.71 -9.87
CA THR A 59 -11.07 -2.60 -9.60
C THR A 59 -11.57 -3.99 -9.26
N ALA A 60 -10.76 -5.01 -9.56
CA ALA A 60 -10.98 -6.39 -9.15
C ALA A 60 -9.78 -6.87 -8.33
N ALA A 61 -10.08 -7.59 -7.24
CA ALA A 61 -9.06 -8.28 -6.47
C ALA A 61 -8.44 -9.41 -7.28
N PRO A 62 -7.17 -9.78 -7.04
CA PRO A 62 -6.59 -10.98 -7.61
C PRO A 62 -7.43 -12.22 -7.26
N SER A 63 -7.52 -13.16 -8.19
CA SER A 63 -8.11 -14.47 -7.94
C SER A 63 -7.22 -15.34 -7.04
N PRO A 64 -7.75 -16.37 -6.36
CA PRO A 64 -6.91 -17.34 -5.64
C PRO A 64 -5.83 -17.99 -6.52
N GLY A 65 -6.14 -18.27 -7.81
CA GLY A 65 -5.17 -18.84 -8.73
C GLY A 65 -3.96 -17.94 -9.02
N GLU A 66 -4.15 -16.61 -9.07
CA GLU A 66 -3.03 -15.66 -9.24
C GLU A 66 -2.13 -15.63 -8.00
N TRP A 67 -2.70 -15.80 -6.80
CA TRP A 67 -1.94 -15.96 -5.57
C TRP A 67 -1.14 -17.28 -5.57
N GLU A 68 -1.77 -18.41 -5.94
CA GLU A 68 -1.11 -19.72 -6.02
C GLU A 68 0.04 -19.70 -7.03
N GLU A 69 -0.14 -19.07 -8.19
CA GLU A 69 0.94 -18.87 -9.16
C GLU A 69 2.11 -18.09 -8.56
N ALA A 70 1.82 -17.04 -7.77
CA ALA A 70 2.85 -16.25 -7.10
C ALA A 70 3.55 -17.00 -5.96
N PHE A 71 2.92 -17.99 -5.33
CA PHE A 71 3.54 -18.85 -4.32
C PHE A 71 4.64 -19.71 -4.91
N GLY A 72 4.47 -20.15 -6.17
CA GLY A 72 5.44 -20.95 -6.91
C GLY A 72 5.72 -22.30 -6.23
N ASP A 73 6.98 -22.57 -5.92
CA ASP A 73 7.47 -23.81 -5.29
C ASP A 73 8.05 -23.55 -3.88
N ALA A 74 7.59 -22.51 -3.17
CA ALA A 74 8.13 -22.17 -1.89
C ALA A 74 7.58 -23.08 -0.77
N ASP A 75 8.47 -23.44 0.19
CA ASP A 75 8.07 -24.21 1.37
C ASP A 75 7.30 -23.34 2.38
N VAL A 76 7.66 -22.04 2.48
CA VAL A 76 7.06 -21.07 3.38
C VAL A 76 6.79 -19.77 2.65
N ILE A 77 5.55 -19.29 2.75
CA ILE A 77 5.09 -18.08 2.11
C ILE A 77 4.59 -17.07 3.15
N PHE A 78 5.05 -15.83 3.05
CA PHE A 78 4.51 -14.69 3.82
C PHE A 78 3.73 -13.78 2.87
N CYS A 79 2.39 -13.86 2.94
CA CYS A 79 1.48 -13.02 2.16
C CYS A 79 1.17 -11.74 2.91
N LEU A 80 1.41 -10.60 2.27
CA LEU A 80 1.08 -9.27 2.78
C LEU A 80 0.02 -8.64 1.88
N THR A 81 -1.15 -8.37 2.43
CA THR A 81 -2.28 -7.91 1.62
C THR A 81 -2.74 -6.51 2.00
N LEU A 82 -3.27 -5.77 1.03
CA LEU A 82 -4.03 -4.57 1.35
C LEU A 82 -5.26 -4.95 2.20
N THR A 83 -5.78 -3.94 2.91
CA THR A 83 -6.88 -4.11 3.86
C THR A 83 -8.06 -4.91 3.30
N GLY A 84 -8.42 -5.97 4.02
CA GLY A 84 -9.61 -6.78 3.73
C GLY A 84 -10.93 -6.02 3.94
N ALA A 85 -10.92 -4.93 4.71
CA ALA A 85 -12.10 -4.08 4.91
C ALA A 85 -12.56 -3.34 3.65
N MET A 86 -11.67 -3.15 2.66
CA MET A 86 -11.96 -2.37 1.45
C MET A 86 -11.79 -3.19 0.16
N SER A 87 -11.25 -4.41 0.24
CA SER A 87 -10.96 -5.27 -0.91
C SER A 87 -11.12 -6.74 -0.60
N GLY A 88 -11.48 -7.54 -1.59
CA GLY A 88 -11.48 -9.01 -1.51
C GLY A 88 -10.08 -9.64 -1.55
N THR A 89 -9.02 -8.86 -1.72
CA THR A 89 -7.64 -9.33 -1.91
C THR A 89 -7.16 -10.21 -0.76
N HIS A 90 -7.39 -9.78 0.49
CA HIS A 90 -7.03 -10.59 1.67
C HIS A 90 -7.74 -11.94 1.68
N ASN A 91 -9.05 -11.96 1.49
CA ASN A 91 -9.82 -13.20 1.47
C ASN A 91 -9.37 -14.14 0.34
N SER A 92 -9.05 -13.59 -0.83
CA SER A 92 -8.51 -14.36 -1.95
C SER A 92 -7.17 -15.01 -1.62
N ALA A 93 -6.27 -14.28 -0.94
CA ALA A 93 -4.99 -14.81 -0.47
C ALA A 93 -5.15 -15.93 0.58
N VAL A 94 -6.13 -15.80 1.48
CA VAL A 94 -6.44 -16.83 2.48
C VAL A 94 -6.90 -18.11 1.79
N ILE A 95 -7.84 -18.01 0.84
CA ILE A 95 -8.33 -19.18 0.08
C ILE A 95 -7.19 -19.86 -0.68
N ALA A 96 -6.34 -19.10 -1.33
CA ALA A 96 -5.16 -19.61 -2.03
C ALA A 96 -4.19 -20.31 -1.08
N GLY A 97 -3.95 -19.73 0.11
CA GLY A 97 -3.08 -20.34 1.12
C GLY A 97 -3.58 -21.69 1.61
N GLU A 98 -4.88 -21.79 1.89
CA GLU A 98 -5.52 -23.05 2.30
C GLU A 98 -5.44 -24.13 1.20
N SER A 99 -5.69 -23.74 -0.06
CA SER A 99 -5.55 -24.61 -1.22
C SER A 99 -4.12 -25.11 -1.40
N TYR A 100 -3.16 -24.16 -1.38
CA TYR A 100 -1.73 -24.47 -1.54
C TYR A 100 -1.20 -25.42 -0.45
N GLU A 101 -1.52 -25.19 0.82
CA GLU A 101 -1.13 -26.08 1.93
C GLU A 101 -1.73 -27.49 1.77
N SER A 102 -2.95 -27.59 1.23
CA SER A 102 -3.61 -28.88 0.96
C SER A 102 -2.93 -29.68 -0.16
N GLU A 103 -2.43 -28.98 -1.19
CA GLU A 103 -1.80 -29.61 -2.36
C GLU A 103 -0.29 -29.85 -2.17
N HIS A 104 0.35 -29.12 -1.24
CA HIS A 104 1.79 -29.19 -0.96
C HIS A 104 2.06 -29.57 0.50
N PRO A 105 2.01 -30.89 0.85
CA PRO A 105 2.20 -31.34 2.22
C PRO A 105 3.53 -30.87 2.82
N GLY A 106 3.46 -30.13 3.91
CA GLY A 106 4.61 -29.53 4.60
C GLY A 106 4.88 -28.06 4.23
N ALA A 107 4.21 -27.51 3.23
CA ALA A 107 4.24 -26.07 2.97
C ALA A 107 3.42 -25.32 4.02
N LYS A 108 3.80 -24.04 4.25
CA LYS A 108 3.10 -23.14 5.18
C LYS A 108 2.89 -21.75 4.57
N VAL A 109 1.65 -21.26 4.63
CA VAL A 109 1.27 -19.93 4.14
C VAL A 109 0.78 -19.06 5.30
N TYR A 110 1.49 -17.99 5.58
CA TYR A 110 1.12 -16.98 6.55
C TYR A 110 0.51 -15.77 5.82
N VAL A 111 -0.75 -15.48 6.07
CA VAL A 111 -1.44 -14.34 5.44
C VAL A 111 -1.67 -13.24 6.47
N LEU A 112 -1.14 -12.04 6.21
CA LEU A 112 -1.31 -10.86 7.04
C LEU A 112 -2.18 -9.83 6.32
N ASP A 113 -3.33 -9.51 6.91
CA ASP A 113 -4.08 -8.29 6.56
C ASP A 113 -3.34 -7.08 7.13
N SER A 114 -2.86 -6.21 6.26
CA SER A 114 -2.18 -4.99 6.70
C SER A 114 -3.12 -3.95 7.31
N LEU A 115 -4.45 -4.13 7.19
CA LEU A 115 -5.45 -3.10 7.50
C LEU A 115 -5.12 -1.73 6.87
N SER A 116 -4.28 -1.73 5.85
CA SER A 116 -3.67 -0.55 5.24
C SER A 116 -3.40 -0.78 3.74
N THR A 117 -2.49 0.00 3.16
CA THR A 117 -2.05 -0.09 1.76
C THR A 117 -0.68 0.59 1.57
N GLY A 118 -0.10 0.45 0.39
CA GLY A 118 1.02 1.25 -0.09
C GLY A 118 2.25 1.22 0.82
N PRO A 119 2.72 2.39 1.26
CA PRO A 119 3.93 2.52 2.05
C PRO A 119 4.00 1.69 3.32
N GLU A 120 2.87 1.38 3.96
CA GLU A 120 2.87 0.55 5.16
C GLU A 120 3.11 -0.93 4.83
N ILE A 121 2.53 -1.45 3.74
CA ILE A 121 2.82 -2.82 3.28
C ILE A 121 4.29 -2.93 2.86
N TYR A 122 4.84 -1.89 2.25
CA TYR A 122 6.27 -1.83 1.94
C TYR A 122 7.13 -2.01 3.19
N LEU A 123 6.82 -1.30 4.29
CA LEU A 123 7.53 -1.47 5.57
C LEU A 123 7.44 -2.89 6.10
N LEU A 124 6.25 -3.51 6.03
CA LEU A 124 6.05 -4.90 6.46
C LEU A 124 6.87 -5.87 5.60
N ALA A 125 6.93 -5.65 4.29
CA ALA A 125 7.73 -6.47 3.38
C ALA A 125 9.24 -6.36 3.69
N GLU A 126 9.77 -5.15 3.91
CA GLU A 126 11.16 -4.93 4.31
C GLU A 126 11.47 -5.57 5.67
N LYS A 127 10.57 -5.48 6.64
CA LYS A 127 10.74 -6.15 7.92
C LYS A 127 10.77 -7.66 7.77
N THR A 128 9.87 -8.23 6.97
CA THR A 128 9.84 -9.67 6.67
C THR A 128 11.15 -10.13 6.03
N ARG A 129 11.64 -9.36 5.05
CA ARG A 129 12.91 -9.61 4.40
C ARG A 129 14.07 -9.68 5.41
N GLU A 130 14.16 -8.72 6.31
CA GLU A 130 15.22 -8.69 7.33
C GLU A 130 15.20 -9.92 8.24
N LEU A 131 14.01 -10.34 8.67
CA LEU A 131 13.84 -11.49 9.54
C LEU A 131 14.20 -12.79 8.82
N ILE A 132 13.85 -12.93 7.53
CA ILE A 132 14.29 -14.06 6.69
C ILE A 132 15.81 -14.09 6.58
N LEU A 133 16.44 -12.96 6.26
CA LEU A 133 17.91 -12.87 6.13
C LEU A 133 18.65 -13.10 7.45
N ALA A 134 18.00 -12.80 8.58
CA ALA A 134 18.52 -13.13 9.90
C ALA A 134 18.42 -14.63 10.24
N GLY A 135 17.80 -15.44 9.37
CA GLY A 135 17.65 -16.88 9.58
C GLY A 135 16.67 -17.26 10.68
N MET A 136 15.68 -16.40 10.92
CA MET A 136 14.65 -16.64 11.94
C MET A 136 13.68 -17.75 11.50
N GLU A 137 13.15 -18.52 12.46
CA GLU A 137 12.14 -19.54 12.20
C GLU A 137 10.82 -18.94 11.72
N PRO A 138 10.08 -19.58 10.78
CA PRO A 138 8.91 -19.00 10.12
C PRO A 138 7.81 -18.51 11.06
N GLU A 139 7.44 -19.29 12.07
CA GLU A 139 6.43 -18.89 13.06
C GLU A 139 6.85 -17.60 13.79
N LYS A 140 8.11 -17.50 14.15
CA LYS A 140 8.65 -16.31 14.82
C LYS A 140 8.69 -15.09 13.89
N ILE A 141 9.02 -15.30 12.61
CA ILE A 141 8.92 -14.23 11.60
C ILE A 141 7.50 -13.68 11.57
N TYR A 142 6.50 -14.55 11.50
CA TYR A 142 5.10 -14.12 11.45
C TYR A 142 4.67 -13.38 12.74
N GLU A 143 5.06 -13.86 13.91
CA GLU A 143 4.82 -13.18 15.19
C GLU A 143 5.46 -11.78 15.22
N GLU A 144 6.71 -11.67 14.80
CA GLU A 144 7.47 -10.42 14.77
C GLU A 144 6.88 -9.42 13.76
N ILE A 145 6.43 -9.87 12.59
CA ILE A 145 5.78 -8.97 11.61
C ILE A 145 4.46 -8.44 12.17
N ARG A 146 3.69 -9.29 12.84
CA ARG A 146 2.46 -8.86 13.50
C ARG A 146 2.71 -7.86 14.63
N ALA A 147 3.76 -8.06 15.41
CA ALA A 147 4.17 -7.11 16.45
C ALA A 147 4.65 -5.79 15.84
N TYR A 148 5.47 -5.85 14.80
CA TYR A 148 5.96 -4.68 14.06
C TYR A 148 4.82 -3.87 13.43
N HIS A 149 3.81 -4.54 12.87
CA HIS A 149 2.62 -3.90 12.30
C HIS A 149 1.89 -3.01 13.31
N GLN A 150 1.95 -3.29 14.62
CA GLN A 150 1.35 -2.44 15.65
C GLN A 150 2.13 -1.13 15.88
N THR A 151 3.33 -1.02 15.34
CA THR A 151 4.21 0.16 15.43
C THR A 151 4.30 0.93 14.11
N THR A 152 3.65 0.44 13.05
CA THR A 152 3.62 1.11 11.74
C THR A 152 2.33 1.89 11.55
N HIS A 153 2.40 2.93 10.75
CA HIS A 153 1.27 3.82 10.48
C HIS A 153 1.32 4.31 9.03
N LEU A 154 0.14 4.46 8.43
CA LEU A 154 -0.03 5.12 7.14
C LEU A 154 -0.70 6.48 7.34
N TYR A 155 -0.14 7.52 6.74
CA TYR A 155 -0.83 8.79 6.51
C TYR A 155 -0.80 9.15 5.03
N PHE A 156 -1.82 9.89 4.59
CA PHE A 156 -1.91 10.32 3.20
C PHE A 156 -2.42 11.76 3.09
N SER A 157 -2.03 12.41 1.99
CA SER A 157 -2.58 13.67 1.50
C SER A 157 -3.13 13.45 0.11
N LEU A 158 -4.45 13.54 -0.07
CA LEU A 158 -5.14 13.32 -1.35
C LEU A 158 -5.71 14.63 -1.88
N ALA A 159 -5.67 14.79 -3.21
CA ALA A 159 -6.31 15.91 -3.92
C ALA A 159 -7.78 15.62 -4.23
N SER A 160 -8.16 14.35 -4.32
CA SER A 160 -9.50 13.85 -4.60
C SER A 160 -9.69 12.50 -3.91
N VAL A 161 -10.94 12.11 -3.74
CA VAL A 161 -11.37 10.76 -3.31
C VAL A 161 -12.49 10.26 -4.23
N ASP A 162 -12.57 10.76 -5.45
CA ASP A 162 -13.65 10.48 -6.38
C ASP A 162 -13.69 9.00 -6.77
N ASN A 163 -12.53 8.38 -7.00
CA ASN A 163 -12.46 6.97 -7.35
C ASN A 163 -12.79 6.06 -6.16
N PHE A 164 -12.48 6.45 -4.93
CA PHE A 164 -12.98 5.77 -3.72
C PHE A 164 -14.51 5.82 -3.65
N ALA A 165 -15.11 6.99 -3.90
CA ALA A 165 -16.57 7.17 -3.85
C ALA A 165 -17.28 6.44 -5.00
N LYS A 166 -16.77 6.51 -6.23
CA LYS A 166 -17.31 5.80 -7.39
C LYS A 166 -17.34 4.28 -7.19
N ASN A 167 -16.39 3.76 -6.45
CA ASN A 167 -16.28 2.33 -6.14
C ASN A 167 -16.90 1.95 -4.78
N GLY A 168 -17.58 2.87 -4.09
CA GLY A 168 -18.29 2.59 -2.85
C GLY A 168 -17.40 2.38 -1.61
N ARG A 169 -16.12 2.78 -1.64
CA ARG A 169 -15.17 2.68 -0.51
C ARG A 169 -15.22 3.90 0.39
N VAL A 170 -15.84 4.99 -0.06
CA VAL A 170 -16.12 6.21 0.70
C VAL A 170 -17.51 6.69 0.33
N SER A 171 -18.24 7.29 1.27
CA SER A 171 -19.56 7.83 0.96
C SER A 171 -19.45 9.03 0.00
N HIS A 172 -20.42 9.14 -0.93
CA HIS A 172 -20.50 10.28 -1.87
C HIS A 172 -20.64 11.64 -1.15
N VAL A 173 -21.14 11.67 0.08
CA VAL A 173 -21.26 12.90 0.88
C VAL A 173 -19.87 13.41 1.27
N ILE A 174 -18.95 12.53 1.61
CA ILE A 174 -17.56 12.88 1.91
C ILE A 174 -16.87 13.41 0.65
N ALA A 175 -17.02 12.72 -0.48
CA ALA A 175 -16.42 13.12 -1.76
C ALA A 175 -16.86 14.52 -2.23
N LYS A 176 -18.17 14.84 -2.16
CA LYS A 176 -18.72 16.15 -2.59
C LYS A 176 -18.13 17.36 -1.85
N GLY A 177 -17.62 17.16 -0.63
CA GLY A 177 -16.99 18.24 0.14
C GLY A 177 -15.51 18.49 -0.20
N ILE A 178 -14.93 17.74 -1.14
CA ILE A 178 -13.49 17.66 -1.38
C ILE A 178 -13.07 18.31 -2.71
N GLY A 179 -13.92 18.37 -3.71
CA GLY A 179 -13.62 18.80 -5.09
C GLY A 179 -13.28 20.29 -5.29
N LEU A 180 -12.88 21.02 -4.25
CA LEU A 180 -12.47 22.42 -4.38
C LEU A 180 -10.97 22.50 -4.74
N MET A 181 -10.65 23.28 -5.76
CA MET A 181 -9.29 23.45 -6.26
C MET A 181 -8.31 23.88 -5.16
N GLY A 182 -7.22 23.13 -5.02
CA GLY A 182 -6.17 23.38 -4.03
C GLY A 182 -6.46 22.88 -2.61
N ILE A 183 -7.57 22.15 -2.38
CA ILE A 183 -7.82 21.46 -1.13
C ILE A 183 -7.11 20.11 -1.12
N ARG A 184 -6.53 19.75 0.02
CA ARG A 184 -5.95 18.44 0.33
C ARG A 184 -6.70 17.81 1.49
N ILE A 185 -6.96 16.52 1.37
CA ILE A 185 -7.50 15.71 2.45
C ILE A 185 -6.34 14.96 3.09
N VAL A 186 -6.16 15.15 4.37
CA VAL A 186 -5.22 14.37 5.18
C VAL A 186 -6.00 13.31 5.95
N GLY A 187 -5.51 12.10 5.92
CA GLY A 187 -6.12 10.97 6.61
C GLY A 187 -5.12 9.85 6.87
N THR A 188 -5.62 8.77 7.44
CA THR A 188 -4.88 7.56 7.82
C THR A 188 -5.74 6.33 7.56
N ALA A 189 -5.18 5.14 7.66
CA ALA A 189 -5.95 3.92 7.82
C ALA A 189 -6.54 3.87 9.24
N SER A 190 -7.81 3.51 9.37
CA SER A 190 -8.42 3.28 10.68
C SER A 190 -7.96 1.94 11.27
N PRO A 191 -8.15 1.70 12.58
CA PRO A 191 -7.88 0.39 13.17
C PRO A 191 -8.63 -0.78 12.52
N GLU A 192 -9.77 -0.49 11.86
CA GLU A 192 -10.57 -1.46 11.11
C GLU A 192 -10.16 -1.57 9.64
N GLY A 193 -9.13 -0.86 9.18
CA GLY A 193 -8.63 -0.90 7.82
C GLY A 193 -9.44 -0.08 6.80
N THR A 194 -10.22 0.91 7.26
CA THR A 194 -10.93 1.86 6.39
C THR A 194 -10.25 3.24 6.38
N LEU A 195 -10.73 4.14 5.52
CA LEU A 195 -10.21 5.51 5.48
C LEU A 195 -10.73 6.33 6.66
N ASP A 196 -9.81 6.91 7.44
CA ASP A 196 -10.11 7.82 8.54
C ASP A 196 -9.55 9.22 8.23
N PHE A 197 -10.43 10.19 8.02
CA PHE A 197 -10.08 11.54 7.62
C PHE A 197 -9.73 12.41 8.83
N LYS A 198 -8.52 12.97 8.84
CA LYS A 198 -7.99 13.78 9.95
C LYS A 198 -8.09 15.28 9.71
N GLY A 199 -8.22 15.73 8.46
CA GLY A 199 -8.37 17.15 8.19
C GLY A 199 -8.42 17.53 6.72
N LYS A 200 -8.83 18.80 6.48
CA LYS A 200 -8.80 19.44 5.17
C LYS A 200 -7.79 20.60 5.23
N CYS A 201 -6.88 20.62 4.29
CA CYS A 201 -5.82 21.63 4.20
C CYS A 201 -5.86 22.34 2.85
N ARG A 202 -5.45 23.61 2.82
CA ARG A 202 -5.24 24.31 1.56
C ARG A 202 -3.77 24.22 1.15
N GLY A 203 -3.53 23.46 0.06
CA GLY A 203 -2.20 23.23 -0.51
C GLY A 203 -1.35 22.21 0.26
N ASP A 204 -0.30 21.71 -0.42
CA ASP A 204 0.57 20.66 0.09
C ASP A 204 1.29 21.08 1.38
N LYS A 205 1.81 22.31 1.45
CA LYS A 205 2.55 22.80 2.63
C LYS A 205 1.81 22.59 3.95
N LYS A 206 0.48 22.86 3.99
CA LYS A 206 -0.33 22.68 5.19
C LYS A 206 -0.67 21.21 5.43
N ALA A 207 -0.91 20.45 4.37
CA ALA A 207 -1.18 19.03 4.46
C ALA A 207 0.02 18.26 5.02
N LEU A 208 1.22 18.52 4.50
CA LEU A 208 2.46 17.93 5.00
C LEU A 208 2.77 18.35 6.44
N ALA A 209 2.46 19.59 6.83
CA ALA A 209 2.62 20.03 8.22
C ALA A 209 1.71 19.24 9.17
N LEU A 210 0.45 18.99 8.78
CA LEU A 210 -0.47 18.17 9.56
C LEU A 210 0.00 16.71 9.65
N ILE A 211 0.49 16.12 8.55
CA ILE A 211 1.07 14.76 8.57
C ILE A 211 2.22 14.69 9.58
N LEU A 212 3.16 15.63 9.53
CA LEU A 212 4.29 15.67 10.47
C LEU A 212 3.88 15.87 11.93
N GLU A 213 2.83 16.65 12.18
CA GLU A 213 2.22 16.77 13.51
C GLU A 213 1.71 15.42 14.01
N LYS A 214 0.98 14.69 13.16
CA LYS A 214 0.46 13.35 13.49
C LYS A 214 1.57 12.32 13.67
N MET A 215 2.61 12.34 12.85
CA MET A 215 3.80 11.50 13.06
C MET A 215 4.42 11.71 14.44
N LYS A 216 4.55 12.97 14.87
CA LYS A 216 5.06 13.30 16.22
C LYS A 216 4.14 12.82 17.34
N GLU A 217 2.83 13.02 17.19
CA GLU A 217 1.82 12.58 18.17
C GLU A 217 1.86 11.07 18.37
N LEU A 218 2.12 10.30 17.31
CA LEU A 218 2.27 8.85 17.33
C LEU A 218 3.63 8.37 17.83
N GLY A 219 4.56 9.28 18.10
CA GLY A 219 5.86 8.92 18.69
C GLY A 219 6.98 8.74 17.69
N TYR A 220 6.82 9.12 16.41
CA TYR A 220 7.90 9.04 15.41
C TYR A 220 9.15 9.81 15.87
N LYS A 221 10.30 9.14 15.87
CA LYS A 221 11.60 9.68 16.31
C LYS A 221 12.72 9.46 15.29
N GLY A 222 12.37 9.25 14.01
CA GLY A 222 13.34 8.94 12.97
C GLY A 222 13.42 7.44 12.64
N GLY A 223 12.41 6.63 12.97
CA GLY A 223 12.26 5.25 12.50
C GLY A 223 12.17 5.19 10.97
N ARG A 224 11.98 4.00 10.42
CA ARG A 224 11.85 3.86 8.97
C ARG A 224 10.67 4.63 8.44
N VAL A 225 10.84 5.14 7.22
CA VAL A 225 9.78 5.87 6.51
C VAL A 225 9.82 5.55 5.03
N VAL A 226 8.63 5.34 4.47
CA VAL A 226 8.43 5.16 3.03
C VAL A 226 7.47 6.24 2.56
N ILE A 227 7.87 6.99 1.55
CA ILE A 227 7.03 8.02 0.93
C ILE A 227 6.71 7.59 -0.50
N ALA A 228 5.42 7.50 -0.82
CA ALA A 228 4.96 7.28 -2.19
C ALA A 228 4.21 8.52 -2.69
N HIS A 229 4.27 8.77 -4.00
CA HIS A 229 3.58 9.91 -4.60
C HIS A 229 3.01 9.59 -5.99
N ASN A 230 1.89 10.20 -6.34
CA ASN A 230 1.35 10.19 -7.69
C ASN A 230 1.47 11.59 -8.31
N GLN A 231 2.45 11.75 -9.22
CA GLN A 231 2.74 13.01 -9.92
C GLN A 231 2.95 14.21 -8.97
N ASN A 232 3.49 13.98 -7.76
CA ASN A 232 3.73 15.01 -6.75
C ASN A 232 5.08 14.81 -6.02
N GLU A 233 6.14 14.52 -6.79
CA GLU A 233 7.49 14.33 -6.26
C GLU A 233 7.96 15.54 -5.43
N ALA A 234 7.62 16.76 -5.87
CA ALA A 234 7.99 17.98 -5.14
C ALA A 234 7.46 17.98 -3.69
N ALA A 235 6.24 17.54 -3.46
CA ALA A 235 5.68 17.43 -2.11
C ALA A 235 6.32 16.28 -1.32
N ALA A 236 6.62 15.15 -1.96
CA ALA A 236 7.34 14.04 -1.33
C ALA A 236 8.76 14.47 -0.87
N LEU A 237 9.49 15.19 -1.69
CA LEU A 237 10.79 15.76 -1.35
C LEU A 237 10.69 16.81 -0.23
N GLN A 238 9.65 17.65 -0.24
CA GLN A 238 9.39 18.58 0.87
C GLN A 238 9.13 17.85 2.19
N LEU A 239 8.37 16.74 2.16
CA LEU A 239 8.13 15.92 3.34
C LEU A 239 9.45 15.34 3.88
N LYS A 240 10.27 14.76 2.99
CA LYS A 240 11.61 14.27 3.34
C LYS A 240 12.44 15.36 4.03
N MET A 241 12.59 16.52 3.39
CA MET A 241 13.39 17.63 3.97
C MET A 241 12.91 18.03 5.36
N ARG A 242 11.60 18.08 5.57
CA ARG A 242 11.04 18.40 6.88
C ARG A 242 11.24 17.32 7.92
N ILE A 243 11.25 16.03 7.53
CA ILE A 243 11.62 14.92 8.40
C ILE A 243 13.09 15.08 8.82
N GLU A 244 13.99 15.37 7.88
CA GLU A 244 15.42 15.63 8.15
C GLU A 244 15.62 16.83 9.09
N GLU A 245 14.91 17.94 8.88
CA GLU A 245 14.96 19.12 9.75
C GLU A 245 14.50 18.82 11.18
N LEU A 246 13.46 18.00 11.33
CA LEU A 246 12.82 17.76 12.63
C LEU A 246 13.47 16.63 13.44
N PHE A 247 14.00 15.61 12.76
CA PHE A 247 14.50 14.38 13.37
C PHE A 247 15.98 14.13 13.11
N GLY A 248 16.65 15.02 12.36
CA GLY A 248 18.10 14.99 12.11
C GLY A 248 18.53 14.15 10.92
N TYR A 249 17.71 13.22 10.44
CA TYR A 249 17.98 12.36 9.28
C TYR A 249 16.70 11.79 8.67
N PHE A 250 16.84 11.23 7.46
CA PHE A 250 15.78 10.51 6.76
C PHE A 250 16.20 9.06 6.58
N ASN A 251 15.54 8.16 7.28
CA ASN A 251 15.78 6.71 7.19
C ASN A 251 14.71 6.07 6.30
N GLY A 252 14.81 6.24 4.98
CA GLY A 252 13.74 5.71 4.14
C GLY A 252 13.94 5.90 2.64
N VAL A 253 12.87 5.64 1.92
CA VAL A 253 12.82 5.71 0.46
C VAL A 253 11.67 6.61 -0.01
N ILE A 254 11.83 7.16 -1.22
CA ILE A 254 10.76 7.85 -1.95
C ILE A 254 10.62 7.16 -3.30
N HIS A 255 9.38 6.85 -3.68
CA HIS A 255 9.09 6.25 -4.98
C HIS A 255 7.74 6.73 -5.54
N PRO A 256 7.53 6.65 -6.87
CA PRO A 256 6.21 6.85 -7.45
C PRO A 256 5.26 5.73 -7.05
N GLU A 257 3.97 6.05 -6.94
CA GLU A 257 2.91 5.06 -6.79
C GLU A 257 2.74 4.24 -8.07
N ARG A 258 2.34 2.97 -7.91
CA ARG A 258 1.97 2.08 -9.01
C ARG A 258 0.48 2.20 -9.34
N ALA A 259 0.00 1.41 -10.31
CA ALA A 259 -1.30 1.63 -10.94
C ALA A 259 -2.47 1.63 -9.96
N LEU A 260 -2.55 0.70 -9.01
CA LEU A 260 -3.65 0.65 -8.05
C LEU A 260 -3.66 1.89 -7.14
N CYS A 261 -2.50 2.22 -6.56
CA CYS A 261 -2.38 3.40 -5.70
C CYS A 261 -2.62 4.69 -6.50
N CYS A 262 -2.07 4.79 -7.73
CA CYS A 262 -2.35 5.91 -8.63
C CYS A 262 -3.83 6.08 -8.94
N TYR A 263 -4.57 4.98 -9.09
CA TYR A 263 -6.00 5.01 -9.38
C TYR A 263 -6.80 5.58 -8.21
N TYR A 264 -6.56 5.10 -6.98
CA TYR A 264 -7.34 5.53 -5.82
C TYR A 264 -6.85 6.84 -5.22
N ALA A 265 -5.55 7.05 -5.11
CA ALA A 265 -5.00 8.27 -4.53
C ALA A 265 -5.08 9.48 -5.47
N GLU A 266 -5.24 9.24 -6.77
CA GLU A 266 -5.36 10.23 -7.83
C GLU A 266 -4.15 11.18 -7.95
N PRO A 267 -3.96 11.91 -9.06
CA PRO A 267 -2.82 12.81 -9.24
C PRO A 267 -2.72 13.89 -8.15
N GLY A 268 -1.52 14.11 -7.67
CA GLY A 268 -1.21 15.08 -6.62
C GLY A 268 -1.19 14.50 -5.21
N SER A 269 -1.38 13.20 -5.05
CA SER A 269 -1.28 12.52 -3.75
C SER A 269 0.15 12.38 -3.24
N VAL A 270 0.26 12.27 -1.92
CA VAL A 270 1.43 11.79 -1.19
C VAL A 270 0.95 10.86 -0.10
N MET A 271 1.55 9.68 -0.02
CA MET A 271 1.34 8.73 1.07
C MET A 271 2.66 8.54 1.83
N VAL A 272 2.58 8.34 3.14
CA VAL A 272 3.74 8.07 3.99
C VAL A 272 3.43 6.96 4.98
N GLY A 273 4.21 5.89 4.90
CA GLY A 273 4.27 4.84 5.91
C GLY A 273 5.46 5.09 6.82
N PHE A 274 5.33 4.92 8.11
CA PHE A 274 6.41 5.14 9.06
C PHE A 274 6.29 4.25 10.29
N GLU A 275 7.44 4.00 10.90
CA GLU A 275 7.62 3.24 12.15
C GLU A 275 7.72 4.21 13.33
N ALA A 276 6.86 4.07 14.36
CA ALA A 276 6.80 4.94 15.53
C ALA A 276 6.89 4.18 16.86
#